data_6411e13ee0127100d0162d6655c12554
#
_entry.id   6411e13ee0127100d0162d6655c12554
#
_cell.length_a   1.000
_cell.length_b   1.000
_cell.length_c   1.000
_cell.angle_alpha   90.00
_cell.angle_beta   90.00
_cell.angle_gamma   90.00
#
_symmetry.space_group_name_H-M   'P 1'
#
loop_
_entity.id
_entity.type
_entity.pdbx_description
1 polymer ?
#
loop_
_entity_poly.entity_id
_entity_poly.type
_entity_poly.pdbx_seq_one_letter_code
_entity_poly.pdbx_strand_id
1 'polypeptide(L)'
;MDASAFETAADALLADLQAKIEAALDDADPEVELRGGILTVVLDDGRQFVINKHAPTRQIWVSSPIGGAAHYAWDEGARAWRSTRSDALLHQALAADLAAASGLRVTL
;
A
#
# COMPACT_ATOMS: atom_id res chain seq x y z
N MET A 1 2.36 4.39 -18.19
CA MET A 1 0.92 4.80 -18.24
C MET A 1 0.84 6.33 -18.19
N ASP A 2 -0.16 6.91 -18.84
CA ASP A 2 -0.34 8.35 -18.80
C ASP A 2 -1.01 8.79 -17.47
N ALA A 3 -1.17 10.11 -17.30
CA ALA A 3 -1.71 10.65 -16.05
C ALA A 3 -3.13 10.15 -15.74
N SER A 4 -3.99 10.06 -16.76
CA SER A 4 -5.37 9.59 -16.58
C SER A 4 -5.42 8.10 -16.23
N ALA A 5 -4.64 7.28 -16.93
CA ALA A 5 -4.54 5.85 -16.63
C ALA A 5 -3.96 5.62 -15.24
N PHE A 6 -2.96 6.41 -14.83
CA PHE A 6 -2.39 6.34 -13.49
C PHE A 6 -3.44 6.63 -12.43
N GLU A 7 -4.21 7.71 -12.58
CA GLU A 7 -5.24 8.09 -11.61
C GLU A 7 -6.27 6.97 -11.43
N THR A 8 -6.74 6.39 -12.53
CA THR A 8 -7.69 5.28 -12.47
C THR A 8 -7.09 4.05 -11.78
N ALA A 9 -5.88 3.68 -12.16
CA ALA A 9 -5.20 2.51 -11.59
C ALA A 9 -4.87 2.70 -10.11
N ALA A 10 -4.37 3.88 -9.73
CA ALA A 10 -4.02 4.19 -8.35
C ALA A 10 -5.24 4.22 -7.44
N ASP A 11 -6.34 4.84 -7.89
CA ASP A 11 -7.57 4.88 -7.10
C ASP A 11 -8.14 3.48 -6.90
N ALA A 12 -8.11 2.63 -7.93
CA ALA A 12 -8.55 1.24 -7.83
C ALA A 12 -7.64 0.44 -6.88
N LEU A 13 -6.34 0.65 -6.95
CA LEU A 13 -5.37 0.01 -6.06
C LEU A 13 -5.66 0.36 -4.59
N LEU A 14 -5.83 1.63 -4.28
CA LEU A 14 -6.05 2.08 -2.90
C LEU A 14 -7.37 1.55 -2.34
N ALA A 15 -8.44 1.53 -3.14
CA ALA A 15 -9.72 0.98 -2.72
C ALA A 15 -9.63 -0.54 -2.47
N ASP A 16 -8.93 -1.26 -3.34
CA ASP A 16 -8.71 -2.69 -3.19
C ASP A 16 -7.88 -3.02 -1.95
N LEU A 17 -6.79 -2.27 -1.73
CA LEU A 17 -5.96 -2.42 -0.54
C LEU A 17 -6.74 -2.14 0.73
N GLN A 18 -7.57 -1.09 0.75
CA GLN A 18 -8.41 -0.77 1.90
C GLN A 18 -9.26 -1.97 2.29
N ALA A 19 -9.99 -2.54 1.35
CA ALA A 19 -10.88 -3.67 1.62
C ALA A 19 -10.10 -4.90 2.11
N LYS A 20 -8.98 -5.21 1.46
CA LYS A 20 -8.17 -6.37 1.82
C LYS A 20 -7.48 -6.21 3.17
N ILE A 21 -6.99 -5.03 3.49
CA ILE A 21 -6.36 -4.74 4.77
C ILE A 21 -7.38 -4.80 5.90
N GLU A 22 -8.56 -4.21 5.71
CA GLU A 22 -9.64 -4.29 6.70
C GLU A 22 -10.01 -5.74 7.00
N ALA A 23 -10.10 -6.58 5.97
CA ALA A 23 -10.41 -8.00 6.15
C ALA A 23 -9.26 -8.75 6.84
N ALA A 24 -8.03 -8.54 6.40
CA ALA A 24 -6.86 -9.26 6.93
C ALA A 24 -6.55 -8.90 8.38
N LEU A 25 -6.77 -7.64 8.77
CA LEU A 25 -6.42 -7.12 10.09
C LEU A 25 -7.63 -6.98 11.02
N ASP A 26 -8.76 -7.58 10.69
CA ASP A 26 -9.99 -7.43 11.46
C ASP A 26 -9.80 -7.74 12.95
N ASP A 27 -9.04 -8.78 13.27
CA ASP A 27 -8.77 -9.18 14.65
C ASP A 27 -7.88 -8.17 15.41
N ALA A 28 -7.15 -7.33 14.70
CA ALA A 28 -6.30 -6.29 15.29
C ALA A 28 -7.03 -4.95 15.43
N ASP A 29 -8.25 -4.85 14.91
CA ASP A 29 -9.10 -3.66 14.98
C ASP A 29 -8.37 -2.36 14.58
N PRO A 30 -7.78 -2.30 13.37
CA PRO A 30 -7.05 -1.12 12.93
C PRO A 30 -7.99 0.02 12.56
N GLU A 31 -7.48 1.24 12.62
CA GLU A 31 -8.15 2.38 12.00
C GLU A 31 -7.67 2.49 10.55
N VAL A 32 -8.57 2.28 9.59
CA VAL A 32 -8.26 2.33 8.17
C VAL A 32 -9.06 3.44 7.52
N GLU A 33 -8.38 4.39 6.90
CA GLU A 33 -9.02 5.53 6.26
C GLU A 33 -8.43 5.74 4.86
N LEU A 34 -9.30 5.94 3.88
CA LEU A 34 -8.92 6.33 2.53
C LEU A 34 -9.53 7.69 2.22
N ARG A 35 -8.67 8.70 2.05
CA ARG A 35 -9.11 10.07 1.78
C ARG A 35 -8.10 10.78 0.90
N GLY A 36 -8.59 11.39 -0.19
CA GLY A 36 -7.75 12.25 -1.04
C GLY A 36 -6.54 11.54 -1.64
N GLY A 37 -6.66 10.26 -1.97
CA GLY A 37 -5.56 9.49 -2.54
C GLY A 37 -4.54 9.02 -1.51
N ILE A 38 -4.89 9.02 -0.22
CA ILE A 38 -4.03 8.57 0.87
C ILE A 38 -4.77 7.52 1.68
N LEU A 39 -4.20 6.33 1.72
CA LEU A 39 -4.68 5.23 2.56
C LEU A 39 -3.81 5.16 3.81
N THR A 40 -4.44 5.33 4.97
CA THR A 40 -3.76 5.29 6.26
C THR A 40 -4.28 4.10 7.06
N VAL A 41 -3.35 3.33 7.65
CA VAL A 41 -3.66 2.20 8.51
C VAL A 41 -2.97 2.44 9.85
N VAL A 42 -3.74 2.65 10.91
CA VAL A 42 -3.20 2.88 12.26
C VAL A 42 -3.49 1.67 13.13
N LEU A 43 -2.44 1.07 13.66
CA LEU A 43 -2.55 -0.07 14.57
C LEU A 43 -2.82 0.40 15.99
N ASP A 44 -3.27 -0.51 16.86
CA ASP A 44 -3.64 -0.18 18.23
C ASP A 44 -2.45 0.33 19.08
N ASP A 45 -1.23 -0.01 18.71
CA ASP A 45 -0.01 0.50 19.37
C ASP A 45 0.45 1.88 18.83
N GLY A 46 -0.30 2.47 17.90
CA GLY A 46 -0.02 3.77 17.33
C GLY A 46 0.87 3.77 16.10
N ARG A 47 1.47 2.64 15.74
CA ARG A 47 2.24 2.55 14.49
C ARG A 47 1.32 2.68 13.31
N GLN A 48 1.78 3.36 12.24
CA GLN A 48 0.92 3.56 11.09
C GLN A 48 1.64 3.33 9.78
N PHE A 49 0.86 2.84 8.82
CA PHE A 49 1.24 2.72 7.41
C PHE A 49 0.54 3.82 6.64
N VAL A 50 1.25 4.39 5.68
CA VAL A 50 0.67 5.38 4.75
C VAL A 50 0.96 4.92 3.33
N ILE A 51 -0.08 4.79 2.53
CA ILE A 51 0.03 4.43 1.11
C ILE A 51 -0.57 5.59 0.31
N ASN A 52 0.28 6.31 -0.40
CA ASN A 52 -0.06 7.58 -1.01
C ASN A 52 0.09 7.53 -2.53
N LYS A 53 -0.96 7.92 -3.23
CA LYS A 53 -0.93 8.16 -4.65
C LYS A 53 -0.11 9.44 -4.90
N HIS A 54 0.99 9.36 -5.67
CA HIS A 54 1.84 10.50 -5.99
C HIS A 54 1.77 10.80 -7.48
N ALA A 55 0.84 11.68 -7.85
CA ALA A 55 0.54 11.98 -9.24
C ALA A 55 1.71 12.58 -10.03
N PRO A 56 2.52 13.51 -9.47
CA PRO A 56 3.62 14.11 -10.22
C PRO A 56 4.63 13.11 -10.79
N THR A 57 4.87 12.01 -10.06
CA THR A 57 5.81 10.97 -10.51
C THR A 57 5.11 9.73 -11.05
N ARG A 58 3.79 9.67 -11.00
CA ARG A 58 2.99 8.49 -11.32
C ARG A 58 3.47 7.26 -10.55
N GLN A 59 3.65 7.44 -9.25
CA GLN A 59 4.12 6.41 -8.33
C GLN A 59 3.17 6.27 -7.15
N ILE A 60 3.28 5.14 -6.48
CA ILE A 60 2.65 4.90 -5.18
C ILE A 60 3.77 4.95 -4.14
N TRP A 61 3.63 5.85 -3.17
CA TRP A 61 4.60 6.03 -2.11
C TRP A 61 4.07 5.37 -0.84
N VAL A 62 4.90 4.53 -0.24
CA VAL A 62 4.55 3.78 0.97
C VAL A 62 5.48 4.17 2.09
N SER A 63 4.91 4.47 3.26
CA SER A 63 5.66 4.63 4.50
C SER A 63 5.23 3.51 5.44
N SER A 64 6.20 2.68 5.87
CA SER A 64 5.96 1.52 6.72
C SER A 64 6.79 1.64 8.00
N PRO A 65 6.21 1.34 9.18
CA PRO A 65 6.97 1.34 10.44
C PRO A 65 7.95 0.17 10.51
N ILE A 66 7.87 -0.78 9.59
CA ILE A 66 8.76 -1.95 9.51
C ILE A 66 9.84 -1.74 8.46
N GLY A 67 9.43 -1.53 7.19
CA GLY A 67 10.36 -1.47 6.06
C GLY A 67 10.82 -0.07 5.68
N GLY A 68 10.24 0.98 6.26
CA GLY A 68 10.55 2.36 5.94
C GLY A 68 9.83 2.85 4.69
N ALA A 69 10.43 3.84 4.00
CA ALA A 69 9.84 4.46 2.83
C ALA A 69 10.20 3.68 1.56
N ALA A 70 9.23 3.50 0.68
CA ALA A 70 9.44 2.88 -0.62
C ALA A 70 8.52 3.52 -1.66
N HIS A 71 9.01 3.61 -2.89
CA HIS A 71 8.26 4.17 -4.02
C HIS A 71 8.07 3.07 -5.06
N TYR A 72 6.86 2.95 -5.57
CA TYR A 72 6.48 1.91 -6.53
C TYR A 72 5.94 2.54 -7.80
N ALA A 73 6.41 2.04 -8.94
CA ALA A 73 5.93 2.42 -10.27
C ALA A 73 5.28 1.22 -10.94
N TRP A 74 4.35 1.48 -11.85
CA TRP A 74 3.73 0.38 -12.60
C TRP A 74 4.74 -0.25 -13.54
N ASP A 75 4.87 -1.56 -13.46
CA ASP A 75 5.71 -2.38 -14.36
C ASP A 75 4.78 -3.17 -15.27
N GLU A 76 4.72 -2.76 -16.53
CA GLU A 76 3.83 -3.37 -17.52
C GLU A 76 4.18 -4.84 -17.78
N GLY A 77 5.46 -5.17 -17.78
CA GLY A 77 5.91 -6.54 -17.99
C GLY A 77 5.51 -7.49 -16.87
N ALA A 78 5.61 -7.02 -15.63
CA ALA A 78 5.20 -7.80 -14.46
C ALA A 78 3.71 -7.61 -14.13
N ARG A 79 3.03 -6.63 -14.73
CA ARG A 79 1.66 -6.23 -14.42
C ARG A 79 1.47 -6.03 -12.92
N ALA A 80 2.40 -5.28 -12.33
CA ALA A 80 2.46 -5.06 -10.89
C ALA A 80 3.17 -3.75 -10.59
N TRP A 81 2.95 -3.25 -9.39
CA TRP A 81 3.65 -2.08 -8.87
C TRP A 81 4.98 -2.54 -8.28
N ARG A 82 6.06 -2.13 -8.92
CA ARG A 82 7.44 -2.53 -8.56
C ARG A 82 8.18 -1.38 -7.92
N SER A 83 9.01 -1.68 -6.90
CA SER A 83 9.90 -0.70 -6.28
C SER A 83 10.82 -0.04 -7.32
N THR A 84 11.04 1.27 -7.16
CA THR A 84 11.97 2.01 -8.02
C THR A 84 13.43 1.72 -7.68
N ARG A 85 13.70 0.99 -6.59
CA ARG A 85 15.07 0.72 -6.12
C ARG A 85 15.40 -0.76 -5.98
N SER A 86 14.44 -1.65 -6.18
CA SER A 86 14.63 -3.09 -6.03
C SER A 86 13.63 -3.84 -6.87
N ASP A 87 13.66 -5.18 -6.79
CA ASP A 87 12.67 -6.04 -7.47
C ASP A 87 11.43 -6.28 -6.62
N ALA A 88 11.30 -5.63 -5.45
CA ALA A 88 10.16 -5.82 -4.57
C ALA A 88 8.87 -5.34 -5.25
N LEU A 89 7.79 -6.11 -5.04
CA LEU A 89 6.46 -5.76 -5.49
C LEU A 89 5.65 -5.23 -4.31
N LEU A 90 4.84 -4.20 -4.56
CA LEU A 90 4.09 -3.49 -3.52
C LEU A 90 3.24 -4.43 -2.66
N HIS A 91 2.43 -5.27 -3.30
CA HIS A 91 1.51 -6.15 -2.56
C HIS A 91 2.25 -7.10 -1.63
N GLN A 92 3.35 -7.69 -2.10
CA GLN A 92 4.14 -8.63 -1.31
C GLN A 92 4.88 -7.94 -0.16
N ALA A 93 5.51 -6.80 -0.44
CA ALA A 93 6.24 -6.04 0.57
C ALA A 93 5.31 -5.50 1.66
N LEU A 94 4.16 -4.95 1.25
CA LEU A 94 3.17 -4.41 2.18
C LEU A 94 2.56 -5.52 3.03
N ALA A 95 2.23 -6.66 2.44
CA ALA A 95 1.68 -7.80 3.16
C ALA A 95 2.67 -8.30 4.23
N ALA A 96 3.94 -8.42 3.88
CA ALA A 96 4.99 -8.85 4.81
C ALA A 96 5.13 -7.87 5.99
N ASP A 97 5.13 -6.57 5.71
CA ASP A 97 5.26 -5.54 6.74
C ASP A 97 4.04 -5.48 7.66
N LEU A 98 2.84 -5.60 7.10
CA LEU A 98 1.61 -5.64 7.89
C LEU A 98 1.56 -6.89 8.77
N ALA A 99 2.00 -8.03 8.25
CA ALA A 99 2.07 -9.28 9.02
C ALA A 99 3.06 -9.13 10.19
N ALA A 100 4.23 -8.56 9.93
CA ALA A 100 5.25 -8.34 10.97
C ALA A 100 4.74 -7.37 12.05
N ALA A 101 4.03 -6.32 11.66
CA ALA A 101 3.54 -5.32 12.59
C ALA A 101 2.34 -5.80 13.41
N SER A 102 1.46 -6.62 12.84
CA SER A 102 0.21 -7.04 13.47
C SER A 102 0.29 -8.40 14.14
N GLY A 103 1.23 -9.24 13.73
CA GLY A 103 1.29 -10.64 14.15
C GLY A 103 0.26 -11.53 13.48
N LEU A 104 -0.47 -11.01 12.50
CA LEU A 104 -1.51 -11.74 11.77
C LEU A 104 -0.98 -12.19 10.41
N ARG A 105 -1.63 -13.19 9.82
CA ARG A 105 -1.38 -13.59 8.45
C ARG A 105 -2.05 -12.59 7.50
N VAL A 106 -1.29 -12.04 6.56
CA VAL A 106 -1.79 -11.03 5.62
C VAL A 106 -1.53 -11.47 4.18
N THR A 107 -2.60 -11.48 3.38
CA THR A 107 -2.54 -11.69 1.93
C THR A 107 -3.25 -10.52 1.26
N LEU A 108 -2.59 -9.87 0.32
CA LEU A 108 -3.15 -8.69 -0.36
C LEU A 108 -3.31 -8.89 -1.88
#